data_50002d3c10afe18fc4d1c58aa5219fae
#
_entry.id   50002d3c10afe18fc4d1c58aa5219fae
#
_cell.length_a   1.000
_cell.length_b   1.000
_cell.length_c   1.000
_cell.angle_alpha   90.00
_cell.angle_beta   90.00
_cell.angle_gamma   90.00
#
_symmetry.space_group_name_H-M   'P 1'
#
loop_
_entity.id
_entity.type
_entity.pdbx_description
1 polymer ?
#
loop_
_entity_poly.entity_id
_entity_poly.type
_entity_poly.pdbx_seq_one_letter_code
_entity_poly.pdbx_strand_id
1 'polypeptide(L)'
;VAYNGYTGAAKLKAAQQNLKTISKWLAAESTKVCFAQQGRNKNGMYLANDDSNSRYFMKCSDEGTALAYSASHYFYNNSKFKNPYTGENAIASKAVTSSFTCTRGCTKTLSNSYIKRGEIMFFDLGGENKTAVLSNIGDSNGNDKNEWVFIDAPVNY
;
A
#
# COMPACT_ATOMS: atom_id res chain seq x y z
N VAL A 1 20.90 14.46 -4.77
CA VAL A 1 20.11 14.65 -5.65
C VAL A 1 18.83 15.41 -5.31
N ALA A 2 17.72 15.30 -6.06
CA ALA A 2 16.55 16.16 -5.93
C ALA A 2 15.95 16.22 -4.50
N TYR A 3 16.12 15.19 -3.69
CA TYR A 3 15.54 15.10 -2.36
C TYR A 3 16.31 15.84 -1.27
N ASN A 4 17.55 16.23 -1.53
CA ASN A 4 18.35 16.99 -0.57
C ASN A 4 17.83 18.43 -0.39
N GLY A 5 17.08 18.95 -1.35
CA GLY A 5 16.47 20.27 -1.27
C GLY A 5 15.16 20.35 -0.48
N TYR A 6 14.59 19.21 -0.09
CA TYR A 6 13.35 19.21 0.66
C TYR A 6 13.60 19.59 2.12
N THR A 7 12.81 20.52 2.63
CA THR A 7 12.73 20.79 4.08
C THR A 7 12.04 19.63 4.79
N GLY A 8 12.17 19.54 6.11
CA GLY A 8 11.48 18.52 6.89
C GLY A 8 9.97 18.53 6.69
N ALA A 9 9.35 19.71 6.63
CA ALA A 9 7.93 19.87 6.36
C ALA A 9 7.54 19.38 4.95
N ALA A 10 8.38 19.69 3.94
CA ALA A 10 8.13 19.25 2.57
C ALA A 10 8.27 17.73 2.42
N LYS A 11 9.22 17.12 3.12
CA LYS A 11 9.40 15.65 3.12
C LYS A 11 8.19 14.95 3.75
N LEU A 12 7.71 15.44 4.86
CA LEU A 12 6.50 14.94 5.52
C LEU A 12 5.30 15.02 4.58
N LYS A 13 5.09 16.17 3.97
CA LYS A 13 3.98 16.38 3.03
C LYS A 13 4.07 15.46 1.81
N ALA A 14 5.26 15.27 1.27
CA ALA A 14 5.50 14.37 0.14
C ALA A 14 5.22 12.91 0.53
N ALA A 15 5.62 12.47 1.71
CA ALA A 15 5.33 11.12 2.22
C ALA A 15 3.81 10.90 2.40
N GLN A 16 3.11 11.88 2.96
CA GLN A 16 1.65 11.84 3.09
C GLN A 16 0.97 11.78 1.72
N GLN A 17 1.45 12.53 0.75
CA GLN A 17 0.91 12.55 -0.61
C GLN A 17 1.12 11.20 -1.32
N ASN A 18 2.27 10.57 -1.16
CA ASN A 18 2.53 9.24 -1.70
C ASN A 18 1.52 8.23 -1.14
N LEU A 19 1.34 8.21 0.17
CA LEU A 19 0.39 7.31 0.83
C LEU A 19 -1.03 7.55 0.32
N LYS A 20 -1.46 8.78 0.25
CA LYS A 20 -2.80 9.15 -0.24
C LYS A 20 -3.02 8.71 -1.68
N THR A 21 -2.06 8.95 -2.56
CA THR A 21 -2.16 8.61 -3.98
C THR A 21 -2.25 7.09 -4.17
N ILE A 22 -1.38 6.34 -3.52
CA ILE A 22 -1.37 4.87 -3.59
C ILE A 22 -2.68 4.29 -3.03
N SER A 23 -3.13 4.78 -1.89
CA SER A 23 -4.32 4.26 -1.23
C SER A 23 -5.58 4.50 -2.06
N LYS A 24 -5.72 5.68 -2.64
CA LYS A 24 -6.83 6.00 -3.54
C LYS A 24 -6.82 5.13 -4.80
N TRP A 25 -5.65 4.99 -5.40
CA TRP A 25 -5.51 4.17 -6.59
C TRP A 25 -5.87 2.71 -6.31
N LEU A 26 -5.37 2.17 -5.20
CA LEU A 26 -5.61 0.78 -4.82
C LEU A 26 -7.08 0.53 -4.51
N ALA A 27 -7.74 1.44 -3.83
CA ALA A 27 -9.18 1.35 -3.58
C ALA A 27 -9.99 1.35 -4.89
N ALA A 28 -9.64 2.23 -5.82
CA ALA A 28 -10.29 2.29 -7.12
C ALA A 28 -10.05 1.01 -7.94
N GLU A 29 -8.82 0.50 -7.94
CA GLU A 29 -8.45 -0.72 -8.65
C GLU A 29 -9.19 -1.95 -8.09
N SER A 30 -9.25 -2.10 -6.76
CA SER A 30 -9.98 -3.19 -6.14
C SER A 30 -11.46 -3.16 -6.47
N THR A 31 -12.06 -1.99 -6.49
CA THR A 31 -13.46 -1.79 -6.89
C THR A 31 -13.67 -2.20 -8.36
N LYS A 32 -12.80 -1.76 -9.25
CA LYS A 32 -12.84 -2.09 -10.66
C LYS A 32 -12.76 -3.61 -10.89
N VAL A 33 -11.83 -4.28 -10.20
CA VAL A 33 -11.66 -5.73 -10.32
C VAL A 33 -12.92 -6.48 -9.89
N CYS A 34 -13.51 -6.09 -8.78
CA CYS A 34 -14.60 -6.85 -8.17
C CYS A 34 -15.99 -6.45 -8.63
N PHE A 35 -16.23 -5.17 -8.90
CA PHE A 35 -17.55 -4.70 -9.35
C PHE A 35 -17.70 -4.68 -10.87
N ALA A 36 -16.75 -4.13 -11.58
CA ALA A 36 -16.86 -3.96 -13.03
C ALA A 36 -16.81 -5.29 -13.79
N GLN A 37 -16.22 -6.32 -13.19
CA GLN A 37 -16.09 -7.64 -13.78
C GLN A 37 -17.16 -8.62 -13.34
N GLN A 38 -18.14 -8.17 -12.57
CA GLN A 38 -19.22 -9.01 -12.13
C GLN A 38 -19.96 -9.60 -13.34
N GLY A 39 -20.00 -10.92 -13.44
CA GLY A 39 -20.60 -11.65 -14.56
C GLY A 39 -19.68 -11.92 -15.76
N ARG A 40 -18.54 -11.26 -15.88
CA ARG A 40 -17.61 -11.49 -16.99
C ARG A 40 -16.40 -12.34 -16.62
N ASN A 41 -15.78 -12.03 -15.51
CA ASN A 41 -14.63 -12.79 -15.04
C ASN A 41 -14.60 -12.84 -13.52
N LYS A 42 -15.24 -13.88 -12.99
CA LYS A 42 -15.29 -14.12 -11.55
C LYS A 42 -13.93 -14.49 -10.94
N ASN A 43 -12.94 -14.76 -11.77
CA ASN A 43 -11.64 -15.21 -11.31
C ASN A 43 -10.69 -14.07 -10.91
N GLY A 44 -11.04 -12.83 -11.25
CA GLY A 44 -10.22 -11.66 -10.97
C GLY A 44 -9.55 -11.07 -12.21
N MET A 45 -8.60 -10.20 -12.00
CA MET A 45 -7.80 -9.61 -13.07
C MET A 45 -6.48 -9.07 -12.55
N TYR A 46 -5.61 -8.66 -13.47
CA TYR A 46 -4.33 -8.07 -13.13
C TYR A 46 -4.49 -6.61 -12.73
N LEU A 47 -3.77 -6.19 -11.68
CA LEU A 47 -3.70 -4.77 -11.30
C LEU A 47 -3.19 -3.95 -12.49
N ALA A 48 -3.82 -2.82 -12.73
CA ALA A 48 -3.54 -1.92 -13.85
C ALA A 48 -3.62 -2.60 -15.24
N ASN A 49 -4.33 -3.73 -15.35
CA ASN A 49 -4.36 -4.59 -16.55
C ASN A 49 -2.97 -5.05 -17.01
N ASP A 50 -2.01 -5.08 -16.09
CA ASP A 50 -0.64 -5.49 -16.38
C ASP A 50 -0.46 -6.98 -16.11
N ASP A 51 -0.48 -7.78 -17.17
CA ASP A 51 -0.31 -9.23 -17.15
C ASP A 51 1.14 -9.68 -17.32
N SER A 52 2.08 -8.74 -17.31
CA SER A 52 3.51 -9.04 -17.45
C SER A 52 4.10 -9.85 -16.28
N ASN A 53 3.41 -9.86 -15.15
CA ASN A 53 3.82 -10.60 -13.96
C ASN A 53 2.60 -11.23 -13.28
N SER A 54 2.66 -12.55 -13.11
CA SER A 54 1.57 -13.31 -12.47
C SER A 54 1.26 -12.86 -11.03
N ARG A 55 2.22 -12.22 -10.36
CA ARG A 55 2.05 -11.70 -9.00
C ARG A 55 1.15 -10.48 -8.93
N TYR A 56 0.84 -9.84 -10.05
CA TYR A 56 -0.09 -8.71 -10.11
C TYR A 56 -1.56 -9.16 -10.19
N PHE A 57 -1.80 -10.46 -10.33
CA PHE A 57 -3.15 -10.99 -10.40
C PHE A 57 -3.85 -10.94 -9.05
N MET A 58 -5.06 -10.39 -9.05
CA MET A 58 -5.91 -10.26 -7.87
C MET A 58 -7.26 -10.92 -8.15
N LYS A 59 -7.72 -11.73 -7.22
CA LYS A 59 -9.08 -12.30 -7.25
C LYS A 59 -10.01 -11.50 -6.34
N CYS A 60 -11.27 -11.40 -6.72
CA CYS A 60 -12.27 -10.74 -5.88
C CYS A 60 -12.56 -11.50 -4.57
N SER A 61 -12.37 -12.81 -4.58
CA SER A 61 -12.59 -13.68 -3.41
C SER A 61 -11.41 -13.70 -2.45
N ASP A 62 -10.24 -13.22 -2.89
CA ASP A 62 -9.02 -13.23 -2.09
C ASP A 62 -8.90 -11.89 -1.35
N GLU A 63 -9.73 -11.73 -0.35
CA GLU A 63 -9.78 -10.53 0.45
C GLU A 63 -8.52 -10.42 1.31
N GLY A 64 -7.93 -9.25 1.34
CA GLY A 64 -6.77 -8.98 2.17
C GLY A 64 -5.45 -9.47 1.58
N THR A 65 -5.12 -10.73 1.73
CA THR A 65 -3.79 -11.28 1.37
C THR A 65 -3.45 -11.04 -0.10
N ALA A 66 -4.34 -11.40 -1.01
CA ALA A 66 -4.07 -11.26 -2.44
C ALA A 66 -3.91 -9.81 -2.84
N LEU A 67 -4.74 -8.91 -2.31
CA LEU A 67 -4.64 -7.48 -2.60
C LEU A 67 -3.32 -6.90 -2.09
N ALA A 68 -2.96 -7.15 -0.84
CA ALA A 68 -1.71 -6.68 -0.25
C ALA A 68 -0.49 -7.24 -1.00
N TYR A 69 -0.51 -8.52 -1.31
CA TYR A 69 0.56 -9.20 -2.05
C TYR A 69 0.73 -8.63 -3.45
N SER A 70 -0.36 -8.56 -4.20
CA SER A 70 -0.32 -8.06 -5.59
C SER A 70 0.08 -6.59 -5.64
N ALA A 71 -0.43 -5.77 -4.73
CA ALA A 71 -0.09 -4.36 -4.63
C ALA A 71 1.40 -4.17 -4.31
N SER A 72 1.95 -4.93 -3.37
CA SER A 72 3.36 -4.80 -2.99
C SER A 72 4.29 -5.11 -4.18
N HIS A 73 4.00 -6.17 -4.93
CA HIS A 73 4.79 -6.50 -6.11
C HIS A 73 4.63 -5.48 -7.23
N TYR A 74 3.39 -5.06 -7.49
CA TYR A 74 3.12 -4.10 -8.55
C TYR A 74 3.83 -2.76 -8.31
N PHE A 75 3.66 -2.19 -7.13
CA PHE A 75 4.26 -0.89 -6.81
C PHE A 75 5.78 -0.97 -6.66
N TYR A 76 6.28 -2.04 -6.08
CA TYR A 76 7.73 -2.24 -5.96
C TYR A 76 8.40 -2.28 -7.34
N ASN A 77 7.86 -3.07 -8.27
CA ASN A 77 8.46 -3.25 -9.59
C ASN A 77 8.30 -2.01 -10.48
N ASN A 78 7.26 -1.22 -10.28
CA ASN A 78 7.01 -0.04 -11.11
C ASN A 78 7.75 1.22 -10.62
N SER A 79 8.24 1.23 -9.39
CA SER A 79 9.15 2.26 -8.85
C SER A 79 8.73 3.73 -9.09
N LYS A 80 7.42 4.01 -9.17
CA LYS A 80 6.92 5.36 -9.46
C LYS A 80 7.00 6.31 -8.27
N PHE A 81 7.03 5.76 -7.08
CA PHE A 81 7.03 6.53 -5.85
C PHE A 81 8.41 6.55 -5.24
N LYS A 82 8.94 7.74 -5.02
CA LYS A 82 10.25 7.94 -4.40
C LYS A 82 10.10 8.31 -2.95
N ASN A 83 10.96 7.72 -2.13
CA ASN A 83 11.06 8.07 -0.72
C ASN A 83 11.58 9.52 -0.61
N PRO A 84 10.80 10.45 -0.05
CA PRO A 84 11.22 11.86 0.02
C PRO A 84 12.38 12.11 0.97
N TYR A 85 12.73 11.13 1.81
CA TYR A 85 13.87 11.24 2.74
C TYR A 85 15.17 10.71 2.14
N THR A 86 15.09 9.70 1.26
CA THR A 86 16.29 9.02 0.72
C THR A 86 16.44 9.12 -0.79
N GLY A 87 15.37 9.39 -1.52
CA GLY A 87 15.36 9.38 -2.98
C GLY A 87 15.24 7.98 -3.60
N GLU A 88 15.23 6.94 -2.78
CA GLU A 88 15.09 5.56 -3.23
C GLU A 88 13.61 5.19 -3.46
N ASN A 89 13.38 3.97 -3.89
CA ASN A 89 12.01 3.45 -4.00
C ASN A 89 11.31 3.51 -2.63
N ALA A 90 10.14 4.14 -2.58
CA ALA A 90 9.37 4.24 -1.35
C ALA A 90 8.71 2.92 -0.94
N ILE A 91 8.57 1.97 -1.87
CA ILE A 91 7.80 0.76 -1.63
C ILE A 91 8.70 -0.31 -1.00
N ALA A 92 8.25 -0.87 0.12
CA ALA A 92 8.87 -2.05 0.70
C ALA A 92 8.60 -3.29 -0.16
N SER A 93 9.58 -4.18 -0.26
CA SER A 93 9.55 -5.32 -1.18
C SER A 93 8.58 -6.44 -0.81
N LYS A 94 7.89 -6.34 0.33
CA LYS A 94 7.04 -7.43 0.83
C LYS A 94 5.72 -6.91 1.36
N ALA A 95 4.64 -7.63 1.05
CA ALA A 95 3.44 -7.56 1.85
C ALA A 95 3.70 -8.22 3.21
N VAL A 96 3.26 -7.62 4.27
CA VAL A 96 3.34 -8.21 5.59
C VAL A 96 2.07 -9.01 5.83
N THR A 97 2.25 -10.30 6.00
CA THR A 97 1.15 -11.22 6.26
C THR A 97 0.85 -11.35 7.75
N SER A 98 -0.23 -11.86 8.03
CA SER A 98 -1.03 -12.26 9.20
C SER A 98 -0.44 -12.30 10.61
N SER A 99 0.84 -12.16 10.85
CA SER A 99 1.40 -12.14 12.22
C SER A 99 1.17 -10.81 12.94
N PHE A 100 0.62 -9.84 12.25
CA PHE A 100 0.41 -8.49 12.76
C PHE A 100 -1.08 -8.23 12.91
N THR A 101 -1.57 -8.37 14.12
CA THR A 101 -2.99 -8.12 14.41
C THR A 101 -3.23 -6.64 14.60
N CYS A 102 -3.87 -6.02 13.63
CA CYS A 102 -4.29 -4.65 13.71
C CYS A 102 -5.68 -4.54 13.12
N THR A 103 -6.62 -4.02 13.88
CA THR A 103 -7.97 -3.78 13.41
C THR A 103 -8.10 -2.38 12.82
N ARG A 104 -9.17 -2.12 12.11
CA ARG A 104 -9.50 -0.78 11.61
C ARG A 104 -9.41 0.24 12.75
N GLY A 105 -8.73 1.36 12.51
CA GLY A 105 -8.46 2.35 13.54
C GLY A 105 -7.17 2.10 14.34
N CYS A 106 -6.37 1.15 13.91
CA CYS A 106 -5.07 0.87 14.52
C CYS A 106 -4.19 2.10 14.59
N THR A 107 -3.64 2.35 15.78
CA THR A 107 -2.69 3.44 16.02
C THR A 107 -1.29 2.92 16.30
N LYS A 108 -1.05 1.63 16.08
CA LYS A 108 0.25 1.02 16.36
C LYS A 108 1.33 1.63 15.50
N THR A 109 2.44 1.99 16.11
CA THR A 109 3.61 2.54 15.45
C THR A 109 4.68 1.47 15.33
N LEU A 110 5.14 1.24 14.11
CA LEU A 110 6.29 0.40 13.82
C LEU A 110 7.56 1.24 13.80
N SER A 111 8.63 0.67 14.33
CA SER A 111 9.91 1.37 14.40
C SER A 111 10.57 1.52 13.01
N ASN A 112 11.52 2.44 12.91
CA ASN A 112 12.30 2.65 11.69
C ASN A 112 13.12 1.43 11.26
N SER A 113 13.39 0.49 12.17
CA SER A 113 14.02 -0.78 11.82
C SER A 113 13.09 -1.72 11.04
N TYR A 114 11.79 -1.55 11.19
CA TYR A 114 10.78 -2.35 10.50
C TYR A 114 10.29 -1.67 9.21
N ILE A 115 9.98 -0.39 9.31
CA ILE A 115 9.60 0.44 8.15
C ILE A 115 10.39 1.75 8.23
N LYS A 116 11.24 1.97 7.26
CA LYS A 116 12.06 3.19 7.20
C LYS A 116 11.19 4.40 6.94
N ARG A 117 11.67 5.55 7.41
CA ARG A 117 10.98 6.82 7.16
C ARG A 117 10.81 7.06 5.67
N GLY A 118 9.58 7.37 5.25
CA GLY A 118 9.20 7.55 3.86
C GLY A 118 8.85 6.27 3.11
N GLU A 119 9.00 5.09 3.72
CA GLU A 119 8.58 3.83 3.12
C GLU A 119 7.09 3.60 3.25
N ILE A 120 6.57 2.79 2.32
CA ILE A 120 5.19 2.34 2.27
C ILE A 120 5.17 0.82 2.26
N MET A 121 4.33 0.24 3.09
CA MET A 121 4.11 -1.20 3.17
C MET A 121 2.63 -1.55 3.02
N PHE A 122 2.37 -2.72 2.48
CA PHE A 122 1.02 -3.26 2.32
C PHE A 122 0.83 -4.40 3.30
N PHE A 123 -0.29 -4.39 4.01
CA PHE A 123 -0.58 -5.35 5.08
C PHE A 123 -1.85 -6.13 4.77
N ASP A 124 -1.77 -7.43 4.98
CA ASP A 124 -2.95 -8.27 5.16
C ASP A 124 -3.21 -8.41 6.65
N LEU A 125 -4.30 -7.83 7.10
CA LEU A 125 -4.66 -7.85 8.52
C LEU A 125 -5.54 -9.04 8.90
N GLY A 126 -5.77 -9.96 7.95
CA GLY A 126 -6.62 -11.12 8.14
C GLY A 126 -8.12 -10.80 8.13
N GLY A 127 -8.95 -11.76 7.67
CA GLY A 127 -10.39 -11.61 7.57
C GLY A 127 -10.86 -10.73 6.41
N GLU A 128 -12.15 -10.55 6.33
CA GLU A 128 -12.77 -9.80 5.24
C GLU A 128 -12.36 -8.32 5.23
N ASN A 129 -12.03 -7.81 4.06
CA ASN A 129 -11.81 -6.39 3.79
C ASN A 129 -10.70 -5.75 4.62
N LYS A 130 -9.62 -6.49 4.90
CA LYS A 130 -8.59 -6.03 5.82
C LYS A 130 -7.23 -5.88 5.18
N THR A 131 -7.18 -5.18 4.08
CA THR A 131 -5.91 -4.68 3.53
C THR A 131 -5.66 -3.28 4.08
N ALA A 132 -4.46 -3.03 4.53
CA ALA A 132 -4.03 -1.71 4.94
C ALA A 132 -2.74 -1.30 4.24
N VAL A 133 -2.63 -0.02 3.99
CA VAL A 133 -1.40 0.62 3.51
C VAL A 133 -0.84 1.44 4.65
N LEU A 134 0.40 1.20 4.99
CA LEU A 134 1.10 1.92 6.05
C LEU A 134 2.24 2.73 5.47
N SER A 135 2.38 3.96 5.90
CA SER A 135 3.61 4.72 5.67
C SER A 135 4.20 5.20 6.99
N ASN A 136 5.51 5.11 7.12
CA ASN A 136 6.24 5.86 8.13
C ASN A 136 6.53 7.24 7.53
N ILE A 137 5.61 8.18 7.77
CA ILE A 137 5.72 9.52 7.20
C ILE A 137 6.76 10.39 7.92
N GLY A 138 7.19 9.98 9.12
CA GLY A 138 8.05 10.79 9.97
C GLY A 138 7.33 12.00 10.55
N ASP A 139 8.01 12.75 11.40
CA ASP A 139 7.52 14.02 11.90
C ASP A 139 8.54 15.14 11.68
N SER A 140 8.17 16.35 12.01
CA SER A 140 9.04 17.53 11.84
C SER A 140 10.30 17.51 12.72
N ASN A 141 10.31 16.69 13.77
CA ASN A 141 11.43 16.55 14.71
C ASN A 141 12.36 15.37 14.37
N GLY A 142 12.11 14.68 13.25
CA GLY A 142 12.91 13.54 12.84
C GLY A 142 12.53 12.21 13.51
N ASN A 143 11.39 12.14 14.19
CA ASN A 143 10.90 10.92 14.80
C ASN A 143 10.06 10.10 13.83
N ASP A 144 9.87 8.81 14.14
CA ASP A 144 8.96 7.95 13.40
C ASP A 144 7.51 8.36 13.65
N LYS A 145 6.74 8.40 12.60
CA LYS A 145 5.30 8.62 12.67
C LYS A 145 4.62 7.78 11.60
N ASN A 146 3.79 6.86 12.02
CA ASN A 146 3.08 5.96 11.13
C ASN A 146 1.68 6.48 10.81
N GLU A 147 1.30 6.36 9.55
CA GLU A 147 -0.05 6.66 9.10
C GLU A 147 -0.61 5.45 8.37
N TRP A 148 -1.79 5.00 8.80
CA TRP A 148 -2.48 3.83 8.29
C TRP A 148 -3.66 4.25 7.42
N VAL A 149 -3.81 3.60 6.27
CA VAL A 149 -5.01 3.72 5.44
C VAL A 149 -5.57 2.33 5.20
N PHE A 150 -6.81 2.12 5.60
CA PHE A 150 -7.51 0.84 5.43
C PHE A 150 -8.24 0.83 4.09
N ILE A 151 -8.01 -0.22 3.32
CA ILE A 151 -8.66 -0.43 2.03
C ILE A 151 -9.78 -1.44 2.23
N ASP A 152 -11.01 -1.01 2.02
CA ASP A 152 -12.15 -1.90 2.02
C ASP A 152 -12.21 -2.60 0.65
N ALA A 153 -11.92 -3.89 0.63
CA ALA A 153 -12.14 -4.68 -0.57
C ALA A 153 -13.66 -4.79 -0.81
N PRO A 154 -14.11 -4.70 -2.06
CA PRO A 154 -15.51 -4.88 -2.36
C PRO A 154 -15.98 -6.28 -1.95
N VAL A 155 -17.15 -6.35 -1.33
CA VAL A 155 -17.73 -7.63 -0.94
C VAL A 155 -18.07 -8.42 -2.20
N ASN A 156 -17.79 -9.70 -2.15
CA ASN A 156 -18.12 -10.63 -3.23
C ASN A 156 -19.65 -10.79 -3.32
N TYR A 157 -20.20 -10.50 -4.47
CA TYR A 157 -21.64 -10.68 -4.73
C TYR A 157 -21.91 -12.03 -5.38
#